data_3a278b725d03d69a53f396c40bd8d1cb
#
_entry.id   3a278b725d03d69a53f396c40bd8d1cb
#
_cell.length_a   1.000
_cell.length_b   1.000
_cell.length_c   1.000
_cell.angle_alpha   90.00
_cell.angle_beta   90.00
_cell.angle_gamma   90.00
#
_symmetry.space_group_name_H-M   'P 1'
#
loop_
_entity.id
_entity.type
_entity.pdbx_description
1 polymer ?
#
loop_
_entity_poly.entity_id
_entity_poly.type
_entity_poly.pdbx_seq_one_letter_code
_entity_poly.pdbx_strand_id
1 'polypeptide(L)' 'MRKAYNVTLNKHDAKILKKYLNACKIVFEASAYFDNIYFTMYLDKIESDLVNEFLEIL' A
#
# COMPACT_ATOMS: atom_id res chain seq x y z
N MET A 1 -7.00 -8.60 14.04
CA MET A 1 -7.67 -7.28 13.94
C MET A 1 -6.92 -6.40 12.94
N ARG A 2 -7.62 -5.80 11.98
CA ARG A 2 -6.99 -4.96 10.96
C ARG A 2 -6.92 -3.52 11.41
N LYS A 3 -5.83 -2.86 11.03
CA LYS A 3 -5.62 -1.44 11.33
C LYS A 3 -5.36 -0.69 10.04
N ALA A 4 -5.66 0.59 10.03
CA ALA A 4 -5.40 1.45 8.89
C ALA A 4 -3.92 1.88 8.89
N TYR A 5 -3.25 1.70 7.76
CA TYR A 5 -1.87 2.11 7.55
C TYR A 5 -1.84 3.05 6.35
N ASN A 6 -1.08 4.13 6.47
CA ASN A 6 -1.01 5.14 5.43
C ASN A 6 0.39 5.23 4.85
N VAL A 7 0.48 5.39 3.53
CA VAL A 7 1.75 5.58 2.85
C VAL A 7 1.52 6.45 1.62
N THR A 8 2.51 7.29 1.31
CA THR A 8 2.48 8.13 0.12
C THR A 8 3.63 7.73 -0.78
N LEU A 9 3.33 7.44 -2.04
CA LEU A 9 4.31 7.01 -3.03
C LEU A 9 4.16 7.83 -4.30
N ASN A 10 5.25 7.92 -5.09
CA ASN A 10 5.15 8.50 -6.42
C ASN A 10 4.30 7.58 -7.31
N LYS A 11 3.90 8.08 -8.49
CA LYS A 11 2.99 7.34 -9.37
C LYS A 11 3.56 6.01 -9.84
N HIS A 12 4.86 5.95 -10.08
CA HIS A 12 5.51 4.73 -10.53
C HIS A 12 5.45 3.63 -9.46
N ASP A 13 5.89 3.96 -8.24
CA ASP A 13 5.89 3.01 -7.13
C ASP A 13 4.46 2.65 -6.70
N ALA A 14 3.55 3.62 -6.77
CA ALA A 14 2.15 3.39 -6.45
C ALA A 14 1.53 2.35 -7.35
N LYS A 15 1.86 2.37 -8.64
CA LYS A 15 1.36 1.39 -9.59
C LYS A 15 1.81 -0.02 -9.23
N ILE A 16 3.06 -0.16 -8.82
CA ILE A 16 3.64 -1.43 -8.39
C ILE A 16 2.95 -1.91 -7.12
N LEU A 17 2.77 -1.02 -6.14
CA LEU A 17 2.11 -1.38 -4.89
C LEU A 17 0.66 -1.81 -5.11
N LYS A 18 -0.08 -1.13 -5.99
CA LYS A 18 -1.45 -1.52 -6.30
C LYS A 18 -1.54 -2.96 -6.80
N LYS A 19 -0.64 -3.35 -7.69
CA LYS A 19 -0.59 -4.72 -8.20
C LYS A 19 -0.34 -5.71 -7.09
N TYR A 20 0.58 -5.40 -6.19
CA TYR A 20 0.90 -6.26 -5.07
C TYR A 20 -0.30 -6.43 -4.13
N LEU A 21 -0.94 -5.32 -3.77
CA LEU A 21 -2.10 -5.36 -2.87
C LEU A 21 -3.26 -6.14 -3.48
N ASN A 22 -3.51 -5.97 -4.77
CA ASN A 22 -4.55 -6.73 -5.46
C ASN A 22 -4.24 -8.22 -5.51
N ALA A 23 -2.98 -8.57 -5.75
CA ALA A 23 -2.56 -9.97 -5.77
C ALA A 23 -2.72 -10.63 -4.40
N CYS A 24 -2.51 -9.89 -3.34
CA CYS A 24 -2.66 -10.38 -1.96
C CYS A 24 -4.10 -10.26 -1.45
N LYS A 25 -5.00 -9.69 -2.26
CA LYS A 25 -6.40 -9.46 -1.88
C LYS A 25 -6.54 -8.58 -0.63
N ILE A 26 -5.67 -7.60 -0.51
CA ILE A 26 -5.69 -6.64 0.58
C ILE A 26 -6.62 -5.48 0.22
N VAL A 27 -7.49 -5.11 1.15
CA VAL A 27 -8.39 -3.96 0.97
C VAL A 27 -7.60 -2.67 1.17
N PHE A 28 -7.73 -1.75 0.23
CA PHE A 28 -7.06 -0.46 0.31
C PHE A 28 -7.85 0.63 -0.41
N GLU A 29 -7.54 1.87 -0.07
CA GLU A 29 -8.05 3.04 -0.77
C GLU A 29 -6.85 3.84 -1.26
N ALA A 30 -6.99 4.49 -2.41
CA ALA A 30 -5.92 5.29 -2.99
C ALA A 30 -6.48 6.60 -3.51
N SER A 31 -5.77 7.70 -3.22
CA SER A 31 -6.16 9.03 -3.67
C SER A 31 -4.97 9.72 -4.31
N ALA A 32 -5.20 10.43 -5.41
CA ALA A 32 -4.16 11.23 -6.04
C ALA A 32 -3.97 12.54 -5.26
N TYR A 33 -2.70 12.90 -5.02
CA TYR A 33 -2.37 14.14 -4.35
C TYR A 33 -1.14 14.73 -5.04
N PHE A 34 -1.35 15.74 -5.87
CA PHE A 34 -0.31 16.30 -6.75
C PHE A 34 0.30 15.18 -7.61
N ASP A 35 1.61 14.97 -7.52
CA ASP A 35 2.29 13.93 -8.29
C ASP A 35 2.41 12.61 -7.53
N ASN A 36 1.80 12.52 -6.36
CA ASN A 36 1.88 11.35 -5.49
C ASN A 36 0.53 10.67 -5.33
N ILE A 37 0.57 9.44 -4.87
CA ILE A 37 -0.63 8.67 -4.54
C ILE A 37 -0.58 8.35 -3.05
N TYR A 38 -1.66 8.69 -2.36
CA TYR A 38 -1.83 8.43 -0.94
C TYR A 38 -2.65 7.17 -0.75
N PHE A 39 -2.08 6.20 -0.05
CA PHE A 39 -2.73 4.92 0.21
C PHE A 39 -3.19 4.82 1.65
N THR A 40 -4.36 4.24 1.85
CA THR A 40 -4.82 3.78 3.15
C THR A 40 -5.10 2.29 3.01
N MET A 41 -4.35 1.48 3.74
CA MET A 41 -4.43 0.02 3.68
C MET A 41 -4.94 -0.52 5.01
N TYR A 42 -5.80 -1.53 4.95
CA TYR A 42 -6.35 -2.17 6.15
C TYR A 42 -5.67 -3.53 6.31
N LEU A 43 -4.70 -3.59 7.24
CA LEU A 43 -3.77 -4.72 7.36
C LEU A 43 -3.83 -5.33 8.75
N ASP A 44 -3.74 -6.66 8.83
CA ASP A 44 -3.42 -7.34 10.07
C ASP A 44 -1.90 -7.34 10.24
N LYS A 45 -1.40 -7.96 11.32
CA LYS A 45 0.03 -7.93 11.62
C LYS A 45 0.87 -8.61 10.54
N ILE A 46 0.41 -9.76 10.05
CA ILE A 46 1.13 -10.52 9.03
C ILE A 46 1.19 -9.74 7.73
N GLU A 47 0.05 -9.17 7.32
CA GLU A 47 -0.02 -8.35 6.12
C GLU A 47 0.84 -7.09 6.24
N SER A 48 0.84 -6.47 7.42
CA SER A 48 1.67 -5.30 7.69
C SER A 48 3.15 -5.61 7.49
N ASP A 49 3.61 -6.74 8.00
CA ASP A 49 5.00 -7.16 7.84
C ASP A 49 5.35 -7.39 6.36
N LEU A 50 4.45 -8.05 5.62
CA LEU A 50 4.66 -8.30 4.19
C LEU A 50 4.73 -6.99 3.39
N VAL A 51 3.81 -6.07 3.66
CA VAL A 51 3.79 -4.80 2.96
C VAL A 51 5.02 -3.96 3.29
N ASN A 52 5.44 -3.95 4.54
CA ASN A 52 6.64 -3.21 4.94
C ASN A 52 7.88 -3.74 4.22
N GLU A 53 8.04 -5.05 4.11
CA GLU A 53 9.14 -5.64 3.35
C GLU A 53 9.07 -5.24 1.88
N PHE A 54 7.88 -5.25 1.31
CA PHE A 54 7.69 -4.87 -0.09
C PHE A 54 8.08 -3.40 -0.31
N LEU A 55 7.68 -2.52 0.59
CA LEU A 55 7.99 -1.09 0.48
C LEU A 55 9.49 -0.82 0.58
N GLU A 56 10.23 -1.63 1.32
CA GLU A 56 11.68 -1.47 1.45
C GLU A 56 12.42 -1.75 0.15
N ILE A 57 11.86 -2.56 -0.73
CA ILE A 57 12.50 -2.90 -2.00
C ILE A 57 12.04 -2.04 -3.18
N LEU A 58 11.13 -1.12 -2.92
CA LEU A 58 10.66 -0.19 -3.97
C LEU A 58 11.68 0.91 -4.31
#